data_74954ebaf4d0a4f3563160549d196d9b
#
_entry.id   74954ebaf4d0a4f3563160549d196d9b
#
_cell.length_a   1.000
_cell.length_b   1.000
_cell.length_c   1.000
_cell.angle_alpha   90.00
_cell.angle_beta   90.00
_cell.angle_gamma   90.00
#
_symmetry.space_group_name_H-M   'P 1'
#
loop_
_entity.id
_entity.type
_entity.pdbx_description
1 polymer ?
#
loop_
_entity_poly.entity_id
_entity_poly.type
_entity_poly.pdbx_seq_one_letter_code
_entity_poly.pdbx_strand_id
1 'polypeptide(L)'
;MPMLRLQDFKTPLVFKFDDQSPTAALDAPDDAQKFRVDVRALEGMQKEATIRQSERSGQAWRMVSDEGPYLNGTDLAPFPLAFFAAGLHFCYMTQLVRLCRNRGIALRGLRSGQDTRYTMT
;
A
#
# COMPACT_ATOMS: atom_id res chain seq x y z
N MET A 1 -6.87 -23.83 11.65
CA MET A 1 -5.76 -22.89 11.83
C MET A 1 -6.29 -21.48 12.01
N PRO A 2 -5.82 -20.72 12.97
CA PRO A 2 -6.18 -19.32 13.07
C PRO A 2 -5.60 -18.55 11.88
N MET A 3 -6.30 -17.49 11.49
CA MET A 3 -5.85 -16.61 10.44
C MET A 3 -4.65 -15.80 10.94
N LEU A 4 -3.63 -15.60 10.09
CA LEU A 4 -2.47 -14.78 10.44
C LEU A 4 -2.90 -13.32 10.68
N ARG A 5 -2.27 -12.65 11.64
CA ARG A 5 -2.60 -11.29 12.01
C ARG A 5 -1.41 -10.37 11.73
N LEU A 6 -1.71 -9.20 11.19
CA LEU A 6 -0.68 -8.22 10.84
C LEU A 6 0.17 -7.80 12.05
N GLN A 7 -0.45 -7.70 13.23
CA GLN A 7 0.25 -7.32 14.45
C GLN A 7 1.30 -8.34 14.91
N ASP A 8 1.31 -9.54 14.35
CA ASP A 8 2.31 -10.57 14.66
C ASP A 8 3.53 -10.50 13.72
N PHE A 9 3.49 -9.64 12.70
CA PHE A 9 4.59 -9.46 11.77
C PHE A 9 5.67 -8.56 12.40
N LYS A 10 6.94 -8.94 12.24
CA LYS A 10 8.06 -8.28 12.91
C LYS A 10 8.81 -7.26 12.05
N THR A 11 8.59 -7.28 10.74
CA THR A 11 9.33 -6.42 9.79
C THR A 11 8.34 -5.66 8.88
N PRO A 12 7.88 -4.48 9.29
CA PRO A 12 6.97 -3.70 8.45
C PRO A 12 7.72 -3.03 7.30
N LEU A 13 7.28 -3.32 6.06
CA LEU A 13 7.68 -2.54 4.88
C LEU A 13 6.84 -1.29 4.71
N VAL A 14 5.70 -1.25 5.38
CA VAL A 14 4.78 -0.12 5.43
C VAL A 14 4.45 0.10 6.90
N PHE A 15 4.55 1.32 7.38
CA PHE A 15 4.26 1.61 8.77
C PHE A 15 3.54 2.95 8.93
N LYS A 16 2.77 3.03 9.99
CA LYS A 16 2.05 4.24 10.38
C LYS A 16 2.94 5.08 11.29
N PHE A 17 2.86 6.38 11.15
CA PHE A 17 3.61 7.30 12.01
C PHE A 17 2.77 8.55 12.29
N ASP A 18 3.11 9.26 13.37
CA ASP A 18 2.48 10.53 13.69
C ASP A 18 3.06 11.61 12.76
N ASP A 19 2.18 12.26 12.01
CA ASP A 19 2.58 13.26 11.04
C ASP A 19 2.66 14.62 11.72
N GLN A 20 3.88 15.08 11.97
CA GLN A 20 4.16 16.38 12.60
C GLN A 20 4.27 17.50 11.58
N SER A 21 4.23 17.19 10.29
CA SER A 21 4.31 18.19 9.24
C SER A 21 3.04 19.03 9.20
N PRO A 22 3.17 20.37 9.03
CA PRO A 22 1.98 21.17 8.72
C PRO A 22 1.48 20.75 7.34
N THR A 23 0.36 20.07 7.31
CA THR A 23 -0.29 19.68 6.07
C THR A 23 -1.46 20.57 5.81
N ALA A 24 -1.54 21.06 4.58
CA ALA A 24 -2.80 21.62 4.11
C ALA A 24 -3.85 20.51 4.17
N ALA A 25 -5.04 20.85 4.66
CA ALA A 25 -6.16 19.93 4.64
C ALA A 25 -6.39 19.48 3.20
N LEU A 26 -6.67 18.20 3.02
CA LEU A 26 -6.99 17.68 1.70
C LEU A 26 -8.31 18.30 1.27
N ASP A 27 -8.31 18.96 0.10
CA ASP A 27 -9.49 19.59 -0.45
C ASP A 27 -10.41 18.52 -1.03
N ALA A 28 -11.46 18.19 -0.29
CA ALA A 28 -12.43 17.18 -0.68
C ALA A 28 -13.82 17.57 -0.14
N PRO A 29 -14.89 17.27 -0.89
CA PRO A 29 -16.24 17.40 -0.35
C PRO A 29 -16.43 16.51 0.88
N ASP A 30 -17.35 16.87 1.77
CA ASP A 30 -17.58 16.17 3.04
C ASP A 30 -17.93 14.69 2.86
N ASP A 31 -18.54 14.34 1.73
CA ASP A 31 -18.95 12.97 1.40
C ASP A 31 -17.90 12.20 0.58
N ALA A 32 -16.78 12.85 0.24
CA ALA A 32 -15.74 12.24 -0.58
C ALA A 32 -14.57 11.82 0.28
N GLN A 33 -14.03 10.65 -0.05
CA GLN A 33 -12.76 10.19 0.52
C GLN A 33 -11.63 10.60 -0.40
N LYS A 34 -10.57 11.16 0.17
CA LYS A 34 -9.41 11.58 -0.57
C LYS A 34 -8.15 11.20 0.17
N PHE A 35 -7.15 10.82 -0.57
CA PHE A 35 -5.82 10.60 -0.03
C PHE A 35 -4.80 11.31 -0.90
N ARG A 36 -3.67 11.65 -0.29
CA ARG A 36 -2.55 12.27 -0.98
C ARG A 36 -1.31 11.43 -0.78
N VAL A 37 -0.54 11.28 -1.83
CA VAL A 37 0.75 10.59 -1.81
C VAL A 37 1.82 11.60 -2.20
N ASP A 38 2.79 11.81 -1.31
CA ASP A 38 3.97 12.60 -1.58
C ASP A 38 5.17 11.65 -1.66
N VAL A 39 5.99 11.82 -2.68
CA VAL A 39 7.17 10.97 -2.90
C VAL A 39 8.41 11.84 -2.94
N ARG A 40 9.45 11.41 -2.22
CA ARG A 40 10.77 12.04 -2.31
C ARG A 40 11.81 11.02 -2.73
N ALA A 41 12.79 11.48 -3.48
CA ALA A 41 13.93 10.68 -3.87
C ALA A 41 14.89 10.52 -2.70
N LEU A 42 15.45 9.32 -2.57
CA LEU A 42 16.54 9.02 -1.67
C LEU A 42 17.80 8.77 -2.49
N GLU A 43 18.73 7.99 -1.96
CA GLU A 43 19.96 7.66 -2.70
C GLU A 43 19.67 6.76 -3.90
N GLY A 44 20.30 7.04 -5.02
CA GLY A 44 20.13 6.24 -6.24
C GLY A 44 18.70 6.26 -6.74
N MET A 45 18.12 5.07 -6.91
CA MET A 45 16.72 4.91 -7.36
C MET A 45 15.76 4.66 -6.19
N GLN A 46 16.24 4.77 -4.97
CA GLN A 46 15.40 4.62 -3.78
C GLN A 46 14.46 5.81 -3.62
N LYS A 47 13.28 5.57 -3.12
CA LYS A 47 12.28 6.60 -2.90
C LYS A 47 11.37 6.25 -1.74
N GLU A 48 10.83 7.27 -1.13
CA GLU A 48 9.94 7.14 0.03
C GLU A 48 8.64 7.85 -0.26
N ALA A 49 7.54 7.18 0.00
CA ALA A 49 6.21 7.73 -0.13
C ALA A 49 5.59 7.96 1.24
N THR A 50 4.89 9.06 1.39
CA THR A 50 4.05 9.35 2.53
C THR A 50 2.61 9.46 2.06
N ILE A 51 1.71 8.70 2.68
CA ILE A 51 0.31 8.62 2.32
C ILE A 51 -0.52 9.22 3.45
N ARG A 52 -1.32 10.24 3.12
CA ARG A 52 -2.22 10.92 4.06
C ARG A 52 -3.65 10.76 3.60
N GLN A 53 -4.53 10.49 4.54
CA GLN A 53 -5.96 10.31 4.27
C GLN A 53 -6.75 11.47 4.89
N SER A 54 -7.79 11.93 4.19
CA SER A 54 -8.60 13.06 4.63
C SER A 54 -9.30 12.85 5.98
N GLU A 55 -9.59 11.61 6.31
CA GLU A 55 -10.32 11.24 7.53
C GLU A 55 -9.42 11.14 8.77
N ARG A 56 -8.11 11.17 8.58
CA ARG A 56 -7.15 10.85 9.65
C ARG A 56 -6.04 11.88 9.71
N SER A 57 -6.40 13.07 10.16
CA SER A 57 -5.40 14.11 10.37
C SER A 57 -4.43 13.71 11.49
N GLY A 58 -3.17 14.09 11.34
CA GLY A 58 -2.13 13.80 12.31
C GLY A 58 -1.51 12.41 12.20
N GLN A 59 -1.97 11.58 11.26
CA GLN A 59 -1.41 10.26 11.02
C GLN A 59 -1.14 10.07 9.53
N ALA A 60 -0.07 9.34 9.23
CA ALA A 60 0.31 9.05 7.86
C ALA A 60 0.94 7.66 7.77
N TRP A 61 0.97 7.12 6.57
CA TRP A 61 1.65 5.87 6.27
C TRP A 61 2.91 6.15 5.50
N ARG A 62 3.97 5.42 5.80
CA ARG A 62 5.24 5.50 5.08
C ARG A 62 5.53 4.17 4.40
N MET A 63 5.97 4.23 3.15
CA MET A 63 6.42 3.07 2.42
C MET A 63 7.61 3.46 1.54
N VAL A 64 8.46 2.50 1.24
CA VAL A 64 9.66 2.73 0.44
C VAL A 64 9.62 1.86 -0.81
N SER A 65 10.23 2.35 -1.88
CA SER A 65 10.36 1.63 -3.13
C SER A 65 11.77 1.83 -3.68
N ASP A 66 12.21 0.91 -4.52
CA ASP A 66 13.50 0.94 -5.16
C ASP A 66 13.33 0.44 -6.60
N GLU A 67 14.41 0.18 -7.27
CA GLU A 67 14.44 -0.55 -8.53
C GLU A 67 15.42 -1.70 -8.41
N GLY A 68 15.28 -2.68 -9.29
CA GLY A 68 16.26 -3.74 -9.41
C GLY A 68 17.49 -3.31 -10.21
N PRO A 69 18.45 -4.23 -10.40
CA PRO A 69 19.70 -3.91 -11.10
C PRO A 69 19.50 -3.41 -12.53
N TYR A 70 18.42 -3.83 -13.18
CA TYR A 70 18.13 -3.42 -14.56
C TYR A 70 18.02 -1.90 -14.71
N LEU A 71 17.48 -1.22 -13.71
CA LEU A 71 17.37 0.25 -13.68
C LEU A 71 18.36 0.87 -12.69
N ASN A 72 19.47 0.19 -12.42
CA ASN A 72 20.53 0.67 -11.53
C ASN A 72 20.04 0.92 -10.10
N GLY A 73 19.06 0.15 -9.66
CA GLY A 73 18.60 0.20 -8.27
C GLY A 73 19.47 -0.68 -7.36
N THR A 74 19.24 -0.55 -6.05
CA THR A 74 19.93 -1.34 -5.03
C THR A 74 19.15 -2.57 -4.58
N ASP A 75 17.95 -2.76 -5.10
CA ASP A 75 17.09 -3.92 -4.84
C ASP A 75 16.80 -4.13 -3.34
N LEU A 76 16.67 -3.04 -2.60
CA LEU A 76 16.41 -3.06 -1.16
C LEU A 76 14.93 -2.95 -0.81
N ALA A 77 14.08 -2.64 -1.78
CA ALA A 77 12.63 -2.51 -1.59
C ALA A 77 11.91 -2.90 -2.89
N PRO A 78 10.61 -3.22 -2.83
CA PRO A 78 9.87 -3.56 -4.04
C PRO A 78 9.86 -2.41 -5.05
N PHE A 79 9.86 -2.77 -6.33
CA PHE A 79 9.80 -1.78 -7.41
C PHE A 79 8.37 -1.21 -7.56
N PRO A 80 8.24 -0.01 -8.16
CA PRO A 80 6.95 0.71 -8.17
C PRO A 80 5.78 -0.08 -8.77
N LEU A 81 6.00 -0.78 -9.87
CA LEU A 81 4.94 -1.56 -10.52
C LEU A 81 4.43 -2.69 -9.62
N ALA A 82 5.29 -3.25 -8.76
CA ALA A 82 4.89 -4.26 -7.80
C ALA A 82 3.86 -3.69 -6.80
N PHE A 83 4.06 -2.45 -6.35
CA PHE A 83 3.09 -1.79 -5.47
C PHE A 83 1.75 -1.55 -6.18
N PHE A 84 1.79 -1.12 -7.44
CA PHE A 84 0.58 -0.92 -8.22
C PHE A 84 -0.19 -2.24 -8.40
N ALA A 85 0.50 -3.30 -8.78
CA ALA A 85 -0.11 -4.62 -8.98
C ALA A 85 -0.67 -5.17 -7.66
N ALA A 86 0.09 -5.03 -6.58
CA ALA A 86 -0.35 -5.46 -5.24
C ALA A 86 -1.58 -4.67 -4.80
N GLY A 87 -1.61 -3.36 -5.02
CA GLY A 87 -2.74 -2.51 -4.68
C GLY A 87 -4.01 -2.93 -5.39
N LEU A 88 -3.93 -3.22 -6.68
CA LEU A 88 -5.06 -3.75 -7.46
C LEU A 88 -5.58 -5.06 -6.87
N HIS A 89 -4.69 -5.96 -6.52
CA HIS A 89 -5.05 -7.26 -5.97
C HIS A 89 -5.64 -7.12 -4.56
N PHE A 90 -5.14 -6.20 -3.76
CA PHE A 90 -5.72 -5.89 -2.45
C PHE A 90 -7.18 -5.46 -2.59
N CYS A 91 -7.48 -4.59 -3.55
CA CYS A 91 -8.85 -4.17 -3.82
C CYS A 91 -9.73 -5.34 -4.24
N TYR A 92 -9.22 -6.20 -5.11
CA TYR A 92 -9.94 -7.42 -5.53
C TYR A 92 -10.26 -8.30 -4.32
N MET A 93 -9.27 -8.53 -3.46
CA MET A 93 -9.45 -9.34 -2.25
C MET A 93 -10.50 -8.75 -1.31
N THR A 94 -10.47 -7.42 -1.12
CA THR A 94 -11.47 -6.72 -0.31
C THR A 94 -12.88 -6.99 -0.82
N GLN A 95 -13.09 -6.88 -2.13
CA GLN A 95 -14.41 -7.11 -2.71
C GLN A 95 -14.84 -8.57 -2.56
N LEU A 96 -13.91 -9.50 -2.72
CA LEU A 96 -14.20 -10.91 -2.56
C LEU A 96 -14.61 -11.25 -1.13
N VAL A 97 -13.89 -10.72 -0.15
CA VAL A 97 -14.23 -10.91 1.28
C VAL A 97 -15.58 -10.31 1.60
N ARG A 98 -15.87 -9.11 1.07
CA ARG A 98 -17.17 -8.47 1.27
C ARG A 98 -18.31 -9.29 0.66
N LEU A 99 -18.11 -9.84 -0.52
CA LEU A 99 -19.09 -10.72 -1.16
C LEU A 99 -19.39 -11.94 -0.29
N CYS A 100 -18.35 -12.58 0.22
CA CYS A 100 -18.53 -13.75 1.09
C CYS A 100 -19.30 -13.39 2.36
N ARG A 101 -18.96 -12.27 3.00
CA ARG A 101 -19.66 -11.79 4.20
C ARG A 101 -21.12 -11.49 3.90
N ASN A 102 -21.40 -10.81 2.80
CA ASN A 102 -22.78 -10.45 2.42
C ASN A 102 -23.63 -11.68 2.10
N ARG A 103 -23.01 -12.78 1.68
CA ARG A 103 -23.67 -14.03 1.39
C ARG A 103 -23.65 -15.04 2.53
N GLY A 104 -23.14 -14.65 3.68
CA GLY A 104 -23.08 -15.52 4.84
C GLY A 104 -22.12 -16.69 4.70
N ILE A 105 -21.12 -16.57 3.82
CA ILE A 105 -20.10 -17.60 3.62
C ILE A 105 -19.01 -17.41 4.66
N ALA A 106 -18.83 -18.41 5.53
CA ALA A 106 -17.78 -18.39 6.54
C ALA A 106 -16.45 -18.77 5.90
N LEU A 107 -15.45 -17.90 6.04
CA LEU A 107 -14.10 -18.12 5.52
C LEU A 107 -13.16 -18.52 6.66
N ARG A 108 -12.41 -19.60 6.49
CA ARG A 108 -11.31 -19.98 7.37
C ARG A 108 -9.99 -19.41 6.88
N GLY A 109 -9.92 -19.05 5.63
CA GLY A 109 -8.76 -18.44 4.98
C GLY A 109 -9.07 -18.21 3.53
N LEU A 110 -8.31 -17.30 2.91
CA LEU A 110 -8.46 -16.99 1.49
C LEU A 110 -7.10 -16.63 0.93
N ARG A 111 -6.77 -17.23 -0.20
CA ARG A 111 -5.52 -16.95 -0.90
C ARG A 111 -5.84 -16.75 -2.38
N SER A 112 -5.21 -15.75 -2.98
CA SER A 112 -5.35 -15.50 -4.40
C SER A 112 -3.99 -15.11 -4.97
N GLY A 113 -3.74 -15.47 -6.22
CA GLY A 113 -2.51 -15.15 -6.93
C GLY A 113 -2.80 -14.28 -8.14
N GLN A 114 -1.84 -13.44 -8.50
CA GLN A 114 -1.93 -12.58 -9.67
C GLN A 114 -0.59 -12.62 -10.40
N ASP A 115 -0.64 -12.95 -11.70
CA ASP A 115 0.52 -12.89 -12.57
C ASP A 115 0.42 -11.62 -13.42
N THR A 116 1.48 -10.81 -13.38
CA THR A 116 1.54 -9.58 -14.16
C THR A 116 2.67 -9.69 -15.17
N ARG A 117 2.36 -9.43 -16.42
CA ARG A 117 3.34 -9.43 -17.51
C ARG A 117 3.41 -8.05 -18.13
N TYR A 118 4.61 -7.58 -18.37
CA TYR A 118 4.85 -6.30 -19.03
C TYR A 118 6.14 -6.36 -19.84
N THR A 119 6.22 -5.54 -20.88
CA THR A 119 7.46 -5.40 -21.69
C THR A 119 8.10 -4.07 -21.38
N MET A 120 9.41 -4.10 -21.23
CA MET A 120 10.23 -2.88 -21.09
C MET A 120 10.96 -2.62 -22.39
N THR A 121 10.84 -1.39 -22.88
CA THR A 121 11.52 -0.94 -24.12
C THR A 121 12.57 0.11 -23.82
#